data_e2e839b7c2061f2748cb7b3572132ec7
#
_entry.id   e2e839b7c2061f2748cb7b3572132ec7
#
_cell.length_a   1.000
_cell.length_b   1.000
_cell.length_c   1.000
_cell.angle_alpha   90.00
_cell.angle_beta   90.00
_cell.angle_gamma   90.00
#
_symmetry.space_group_name_H-M   'P 1'
#
loop_
_entity.id
_entity.type
_entity.pdbx_description
1 polymer ?
#
loop_
_entity_poly.entity_id
_entity_poly.type
_entity_poly.pdbx_seq_one_letter_code
_entity_poly.pdbx_strand_id
1 'polypeptide(L)'
;MADVIGLQAGFVQGDAVRPQMLKESDVVISDLPVGYYPDDTIASRYHVASSQEHTYAHHLLMEQGLKYLKSDGYAIFLAPSDLLTSPQSDLLKAWLKDEVSLTAIIALPEDIFSTASQAKSIFVLQKKTEQELRPFVYPLESLQDPAALMKFKENFQKWSKGTEI
;
A
#
# COMPACT_ATOMS: atom_id res chain seq x y z
N MET A 1 -17.39 7.79 -8.79
CA MET A 1 -16.99 8.47 -7.51
C MET A 1 -16.36 9.85 -7.76
N ALA A 2 -15.39 10.00 -8.67
CA ALA A 2 -14.77 11.30 -8.97
C ALA A 2 -15.81 12.38 -9.36
N ASP A 3 -16.79 12.03 -10.16
CA ASP A 3 -17.87 12.96 -10.58
C ASP A 3 -18.73 13.42 -9.43
N VAL A 4 -18.94 12.58 -8.41
CA VAL A 4 -19.76 12.89 -7.23
C VAL A 4 -19.11 13.97 -6.37
N ILE A 5 -17.77 14.01 -6.33
CA ILE A 5 -17.00 15.00 -5.56
C ILE A 5 -16.44 16.13 -6.46
N GLY A 6 -16.88 16.20 -7.71
CA GLY A 6 -16.53 17.27 -8.65
C GLY A 6 -15.08 17.27 -9.12
N LEU A 7 -14.37 16.15 -9.04
CA LEU A 7 -13.00 16.02 -9.53
C LEU A 7 -12.99 15.68 -11.02
N GLN A 8 -12.18 16.41 -11.78
CA GLN A 8 -11.86 16.02 -13.15
C GLN A 8 -10.81 14.93 -13.14
N ALA A 9 -11.16 13.73 -13.63
CA ALA A 9 -10.26 12.59 -13.68
C ALA A 9 -10.25 11.99 -15.09
N GLY A 10 -9.04 11.62 -15.55
CA GLY A 10 -8.89 10.77 -16.75
C GLY A 10 -9.02 9.31 -16.34
N PHE A 11 -9.73 8.52 -17.14
CA PHE A 11 -9.92 7.10 -16.89
C PHE A 11 -9.27 6.28 -17.99
N VAL A 12 -8.50 5.26 -17.58
CA VAL A 12 -7.93 4.26 -18.47
C VAL A 12 -8.43 2.90 -18.01
N GLN A 13 -9.07 2.15 -18.90
CA GLN A 13 -9.48 0.79 -18.64
C GLN A 13 -8.40 -0.18 -19.11
N GLY A 14 -7.97 -1.08 -18.23
CA GLY A 14 -6.98 -2.09 -18.56
C GLY A 14 -6.59 -2.93 -17.34
N ASP A 15 -5.75 -3.92 -17.58
CA ASP A 15 -5.12 -4.70 -16.52
C ASP A 15 -4.00 -3.87 -15.89
N ALA A 16 -4.18 -3.47 -14.63
CA ALA A 16 -3.24 -2.59 -13.93
C ALA A 16 -1.89 -3.27 -13.61
N VAL A 17 -1.81 -4.59 -13.63
CA VAL A 17 -0.54 -5.33 -13.52
C VAL A 17 0.30 -5.19 -14.77
N ARG A 18 -0.34 -5.06 -15.94
CA ARG A 18 0.38 -4.84 -17.19
C ARG A 18 0.88 -3.39 -17.27
N PRO A 19 2.08 -3.16 -17.84
CA PRO A 19 2.58 -1.80 -18.02
C PRO A 19 1.58 -0.92 -18.76
N GLN A 20 1.32 0.24 -18.19
CA GLN A 20 0.46 1.26 -18.76
C GLN A 20 1.32 2.47 -19.16
N MET A 21 0.91 3.22 -20.18
CA MET A 21 1.58 4.48 -20.56
C MET A 21 1.09 5.62 -19.67
N LEU A 22 1.34 5.51 -18.36
CA LEU A 22 0.99 6.53 -17.37
C LEU A 22 2.23 7.40 -17.08
N LYS A 23 1.97 8.67 -16.78
CA LYS A 23 3.02 9.57 -16.29
C LYS A 23 3.33 9.29 -14.82
N GLU A 24 4.57 9.56 -14.42
CA GLU A 24 4.92 9.54 -13.00
C GLU A 24 4.07 10.55 -12.21
N SER A 25 3.66 10.13 -11.04
CA SER A 25 2.75 10.87 -10.16
C SER A 25 3.38 11.16 -8.81
N ASP A 26 2.94 12.22 -8.17
CA ASP A 26 3.34 12.56 -6.79
C ASP A 26 2.73 11.59 -5.78
N VAL A 27 1.53 11.06 -6.09
CA VAL A 27 0.81 10.10 -5.24
C VAL A 27 0.20 9.01 -6.10
N VAL A 28 0.37 7.78 -5.64
CA VAL A 28 -0.36 6.59 -6.13
C VAL A 28 -1.22 6.09 -4.99
N ILE A 29 -2.50 5.87 -5.23
CA ILE A 29 -3.43 5.34 -4.23
C ILE A 29 -4.26 4.21 -4.81
N SER A 30 -4.43 3.12 -4.06
CA SER A 30 -5.27 2.01 -4.47
C SER A 30 -5.81 1.21 -3.29
N ASP A 31 -7.06 0.79 -3.39
CA ASP A 31 -7.59 -0.36 -2.66
C ASP A 31 -7.22 -1.62 -3.46
N LEU A 32 -6.30 -2.41 -2.91
CA LEU A 32 -5.74 -3.55 -3.63
C LEU A 32 -6.69 -4.75 -3.60
N PRO A 33 -6.93 -5.40 -4.76
CA PRO A 33 -7.72 -6.62 -4.83
C PRO A 33 -7.00 -7.77 -4.15
N VAL A 34 -7.73 -8.59 -3.41
CA VAL A 34 -7.21 -9.81 -2.78
C VAL A 34 -7.39 -10.98 -3.74
N GLY A 35 -6.36 -11.80 -3.90
CA GLY A 35 -6.38 -13.00 -4.73
C GLY A 35 -5.13 -13.18 -5.58
N TYR A 36 -5.12 -14.26 -6.34
CA TYR A 36 -4.02 -14.60 -7.24
C TYR A 36 -4.17 -13.94 -8.60
N TYR A 37 -3.05 -13.55 -9.18
CA TYR A 37 -2.99 -13.08 -10.55
C TYR A 37 -2.82 -14.28 -11.50
N PRO A 38 -3.67 -14.42 -12.54
CA PRO A 38 -3.74 -15.66 -13.32
C PRO A 38 -2.64 -15.81 -14.39
N ASP A 39 -1.94 -14.74 -14.77
CA ASP A 39 -0.93 -14.74 -15.84
C ASP A 39 0.49 -14.75 -15.26
N ASP A 40 1.02 -15.96 -15.05
CA ASP A 40 2.37 -16.14 -14.49
C ASP A 40 3.49 -15.60 -15.39
N THR A 41 3.25 -15.54 -16.71
CA THR A 41 4.21 -14.95 -17.67
C THR A 41 4.39 -13.45 -17.42
N ILE A 42 3.30 -12.77 -17.11
CA ILE A 42 3.36 -11.35 -16.74
C ILE A 42 3.91 -11.20 -15.32
N ALA A 43 3.42 -12.01 -14.36
CA ALA A 43 3.86 -11.97 -12.98
C ALA A 43 5.38 -12.16 -12.85
N SER A 44 5.98 -13.07 -13.63
CA SER A 44 7.43 -13.36 -13.59
C SER A 44 8.34 -12.16 -13.90
N ARG A 45 7.78 -11.05 -14.37
CA ARG A 45 8.53 -9.80 -14.63
C ARG A 45 8.71 -8.93 -13.39
N TYR A 46 8.11 -9.32 -12.28
CA TYR A 46 8.13 -8.60 -11.00
C TYR A 46 9.07 -9.26 -10.01
N HIS A 47 9.70 -8.46 -9.15
CA HIS A 47 10.57 -8.97 -8.08
C HIS A 47 9.79 -9.79 -7.04
N VAL A 48 8.54 -9.43 -6.81
CA VAL A 48 7.65 -10.13 -5.86
C VAL A 48 7.03 -11.41 -6.40
N ALA A 49 7.38 -11.82 -7.63
CA ALA A 49 6.80 -12.98 -8.29
C ALA A 49 7.14 -14.29 -7.58
N SER A 50 6.13 -15.12 -7.30
CA SER A 50 6.32 -16.50 -6.85
C SER A 50 6.75 -17.40 -8.01
N SER A 51 7.72 -18.28 -7.77
CA SER A 51 8.13 -19.32 -8.72
C SER A 51 7.45 -20.67 -8.46
N GLN A 52 6.69 -20.80 -7.38
CA GLN A 52 6.09 -22.05 -6.92
C GLN A 52 4.58 -22.12 -7.21
N GLU A 53 3.93 -20.97 -7.27
CA GLU A 53 2.48 -20.82 -7.38
C GLU A 53 2.12 -19.48 -8.03
N HIS A 54 0.84 -19.26 -8.34
CA HIS A 54 0.37 -17.95 -8.80
C HIS A 54 0.71 -16.87 -7.78
N THR A 55 1.21 -15.74 -8.26
CA THR A 55 1.55 -14.60 -7.40
C THR A 55 0.30 -13.85 -6.98
N TYR A 56 0.28 -13.36 -5.75
CA TYR A 56 -0.79 -12.47 -5.29
C TYR A 56 -0.87 -11.19 -6.11
N ALA A 57 -2.08 -10.86 -6.59
CA ALA A 57 -2.32 -9.65 -7.38
C ALA A 57 -1.93 -8.37 -6.63
N HIS A 58 -2.21 -8.30 -5.32
CA HIS A 58 -1.87 -7.13 -4.50
C HIS A 58 -0.35 -6.94 -4.37
N HIS A 59 0.47 -7.99 -4.34
CA HIS A 59 1.93 -7.86 -4.36
C HIS A 59 2.41 -7.24 -5.68
N LEU A 60 1.91 -7.73 -6.82
CA LEU A 60 2.26 -7.21 -8.15
C LEU A 60 1.84 -5.75 -8.31
N LEU A 61 0.64 -5.40 -7.85
CA LEU A 61 0.12 -4.04 -7.96
C LEU A 61 0.85 -3.05 -7.05
N MET A 62 1.35 -3.49 -5.88
CA MET A 62 2.21 -2.65 -5.05
C MET A 62 3.52 -2.32 -5.78
N GLU A 63 4.19 -3.32 -6.35
CA GLU A 63 5.41 -3.08 -7.12
C GLU A 63 5.13 -2.24 -8.37
N GLN A 64 4.05 -2.52 -9.10
CA GLN A 64 3.66 -1.74 -10.27
C GLN A 64 3.36 -0.28 -9.92
N GLY A 65 2.65 -0.03 -8.83
CA GLY A 65 2.34 1.32 -8.38
C GLY A 65 3.58 2.16 -8.10
N LEU A 66 4.61 1.55 -7.52
CA LEU A 66 5.88 2.24 -7.27
C LEU A 66 6.63 2.63 -8.56
N LYS A 67 6.43 1.90 -9.67
CA LYS A 67 7.03 2.25 -10.97
C LYS A 67 6.48 3.56 -11.53
N TYR A 68 5.24 3.94 -11.17
CA TYR A 68 4.62 5.21 -11.58
C TYR A 68 4.78 6.34 -10.56
N LEU A 69 5.51 6.11 -9.49
CA LEU A 69 5.73 7.09 -8.44
C LEU A 69 6.99 7.90 -8.74
N LYS A 70 6.94 9.22 -8.54
CA LYS A 70 8.14 10.06 -8.49
C LYS A 70 9.03 9.65 -7.32
N SER A 71 10.31 10.03 -7.33
CA SER A 71 11.27 9.65 -6.29
C SER A 71 10.91 10.16 -4.89
N ASP A 72 10.24 11.29 -4.80
CA ASP A 72 9.78 11.93 -3.55
C ASP A 72 8.27 11.75 -3.29
N GLY A 73 7.60 10.95 -4.15
CA GLY A 73 6.17 10.69 -4.05
C GLY A 73 5.81 9.63 -3.01
N TYR A 74 4.53 9.48 -2.74
CA TYR A 74 3.97 8.51 -1.82
C TYR A 74 3.01 7.54 -2.51
N ALA A 75 3.17 6.25 -2.25
CA ALA A 75 2.19 5.24 -2.58
C ALA A 75 1.39 4.86 -1.33
N ILE A 76 0.07 4.92 -1.42
CA ILE A 76 -0.85 4.65 -0.33
C ILE A 76 -1.74 3.49 -0.75
N PHE A 77 -1.59 2.35 -0.09
CA PHE A 77 -2.31 1.13 -0.41
C PHE A 77 -3.17 0.66 0.74
N LEU A 78 -4.42 0.35 0.46
CA LEU A 78 -5.26 -0.45 1.34
C LEU A 78 -5.06 -1.92 0.96
N ALA A 79 -4.43 -2.69 1.84
CA ALA A 79 -4.03 -4.07 1.60
C ALA A 79 -4.37 -4.97 2.80
N PRO A 80 -4.39 -6.30 2.64
CA PRO A 80 -4.65 -7.22 3.75
C PRO A 80 -3.75 -6.94 4.96
N SER A 81 -4.32 -6.99 6.15
CA SER A 81 -3.57 -6.71 7.40
C SER A 81 -2.47 -7.72 7.68
N ASP A 82 -2.59 -8.93 7.12
CA ASP A 82 -1.58 -10.00 7.20
C ASP A 82 -0.55 -9.96 6.06
N LEU A 83 -0.49 -8.87 5.30
CA LEU A 83 0.40 -8.69 4.14
C LEU A 83 1.84 -9.14 4.38
N LEU A 84 2.37 -8.86 5.55
CA LEU A 84 3.77 -9.16 5.90
C LEU A 84 3.96 -10.53 6.59
N THR A 85 2.89 -11.30 6.79
CA THR A 85 2.91 -12.61 7.45
C THR A 85 2.23 -13.71 6.64
N SER A 86 1.54 -13.36 5.57
CA SER A 86 0.86 -14.29 4.65
C SER A 86 1.86 -15.13 3.83
N PRO A 87 1.41 -16.20 3.17
CA PRO A 87 2.21 -16.88 2.16
C PRO A 87 2.77 -15.89 1.13
N GLN A 88 3.96 -16.15 0.59
CA GLN A 88 4.71 -15.28 -0.33
C GLN A 88 5.20 -13.94 0.29
N SER A 89 4.93 -13.68 1.58
CA SER A 89 5.38 -12.44 2.24
C SER A 89 6.90 -12.27 2.26
N ASP A 90 7.67 -13.35 2.17
CA ASP A 90 9.13 -13.27 2.17
C ASP A 90 9.68 -12.61 0.90
N LEU A 91 9.08 -12.87 -0.26
CA LEU A 91 9.41 -12.20 -1.52
C LEU A 91 9.08 -10.71 -1.45
N LEU A 92 7.89 -10.39 -0.92
CA LEU A 92 7.47 -9.01 -0.71
C LEU A 92 8.40 -8.28 0.27
N LYS A 93 8.75 -8.90 1.39
CA LYS A 93 9.67 -8.32 2.38
C LYS A 93 11.07 -8.08 1.82
N ALA A 94 11.58 -8.98 0.99
CA ALA A 94 12.87 -8.80 0.32
C ALA A 94 12.82 -7.56 -0.59
N TRP A 95 11.80 -7.45 -1.44
CA TRP A 95 11.61 -6.29 -2.29
C TRP A 95 11.43 -4.98 -1.50
N LEU A 96 10.61 -4.99 -0.44
CA LEU A 96 10.44 -3.84 0.45
C LEU A 96 11.76 -3.38 1.07
N LYS A 97 12.62 -4.32 1.48
CA LYS A 97 13.92 -4.01 2.08
C LYS A 97 14.88 -3.37 1.07
N ASP A 98 14.90 -3.87 -0.16
CA ASP A 98 15.91 -3.51 -1.14
C ASP A 98 15.53 -2.24 -1.94
N GLU A 99 14.26 -2.06 -2.27
CA GLU A 99 13.81 -1.04 -3.23
C GLU A 99 12.83 -0.01 -2.65
N VAL A 100 12.36 -0.21 -1.41
CA VAL A 100 11.26 0.58 -0.87
C VAL A 100 11.59 1.10 0.53
N SER A 101 11.10 2.29 0.84
CA SER A 101 11.03 2.82 2.20
C SER A 101 9.58 2.72 2.70
N LEU A 102 9.36 1.86 3.70
CA LEU A 102 8.07 1.76 4.38
C LEU A 102 7.91 2.96 5.32
N THR A 103 6.97 3.84 5.00
CA THR A 103 6.76 5.09 5.74
C THR A 103 5.76 4.92 6.87
N ALA A 104 4.64 4.23 6.61
CA ALA A 104 3.63 3.99 7.64
C ALA A 104 2.85 2.70 7.43
N ILE A 105 2.38 2.13 8.54
CA ILE A 105 1.34 1.08 8.57
C ILE A 105 0.27 1.54 9.56
N ILE A 106 -0.96 1.71 9.08
CA ILE A 106 -2.10 2.07 9.92
C ILE A 106 -3.08 0.91 9.87
N ALA A 107 -3.16 0.16 10.98
CA ALA A 107 -4.14 -0.89 11.13
C ALA A 107 -5.53 -0.27 11.28
N LEU A 108 -6.48 -0.68 10.45
CA LEU A 108 -7.86 -0.21 10.53
C LEU A 108 -8.64 -1.04 11.56
N PRO A 109 -9.69 -0.46 12.17
CA PRO A 109 -10.56 -1.17 13.10
C PRO A 109 -11.19 -2.41 12.43
N GLU A 110 -11.19 -3.54 13.12
CA GLU A 110 -11.71 -4.81 12.57
C GLU A 110 -13.23 -4.78 12.38
N ASP A 111 -13.93 -3.98 13.14
CA ASP A 111 -15.40 -3.84 13.11
C ASP A 111 -15.96 -3.22 11.82
N ILE A 112 -15.11 -2.60 11.00
CA ILE A 112 -15.51 -2.11 9.68
C ILE A 112 -15.50 -3.18 8.59
N PHE A 113 -14.97 -4.36 8.89
CA PHE A 113 -14.90 -5.48 7.96
C PHE A 113 -15.90 -6.58 8.34
N SER A 114 -16.39 -7.32 7.34
CA SER A 114 -17.37 -8.39 7.58
C SER A 114 -16.77 -9.58 8.36
N THR A 115 -15.48 -9.82 8.19
CA THR A 115 -14.74 -10.87 8.92
C THR A 115 -13.31 -10.41 9.20
N ALA A 116 -12.68 -10.97 10.25
CA ALA A 116 -11.28 -10.67 10.58
C ALA A 116 -10.31 -11.02 9.44
N SER A 117 -10.62 -12.05 8.65
CA SER A 117 -9.81 -12.45 7.47
C SER A 117 -9.86 -11.44 6.31
N GLN A 118 -10.82 -10.52 6.33
CA GLN A 118 -10.95 -9.43 5.36
C GLN A 118 -10.36 -8.12 5.87
N ALA A 119 -9.81 -8.11 7.08
CA ALA A 119 -9.22 -6.92 7.67
C ALA A 119 -8.10 -6.36 6.79
N LYS A 120 -8.12 -5.06 6.59
CA LYS A 120 -7.11 -4.34 5.82
C LYS A 120 -6.42 -3.29 6.68
N SER A 121 -5.22 -2.96 6.27
CA SER A 121 -4.42 -1.87 6.82
C SER A 121 -3.99 -0.94 5.69
N ILE A 122 -3.70 0.31 6.04
CA ILE A 122 -3.13 1.27 5.11
C ILE A 122 -1.60 1.15 5.19
N PHE A 123 -0.98 0.91 4.04
CA PHE A 123 0.48 0.89 3.86
C PHE A 123 0.90 2.12 3.07
N VAL A 124 1.82 2.90 3.62
CA VAL A 124 2.38 4.09 2.97
C VAL A 124 3.84 3.80 2.63
N LEU A 125 4.15 3.88 1.35
CA LEU A 125 5.44 3.53 0.79
C LEU A 125 6.04 4.70 0.01
N GLN A 126 7.36 4.75 -0.06
CA GLN A 126 8.14 5.60 -0.97
C GLN A 126 9.18 4.75 -1.70
N LYS A 127 9.68 5.23 -2.82
CA LYS A 127 10.91 4.64 -3.39
C LYS A 127 12.03 4.72 -2.36
N LYS A 128 12.96 3.76 -2.38
CA LYS A 128 14.05 3.68 -1.41
C LYS A 128 14.78 5.02 -1.30
N THR A 129 14.94 5.49 -0.07
CA THR A 129 15.70 6.69 0.27
C THR A 129 16.96 6.30 1.06
N GLU A 130 17.97 7.15 1.05
CA GLU A 130 19.18 6.94 1.86
C GLU A 130 18.92 7.09 3.36
N GLN A 131 17.85 7.79 3.71
CA GLN A 131 17.47 8.03 5.09
C GLN A 131 16.59 6.88 5.58
N GLU A 132 17.10 6.08 6.52
CA GLU A 132 16.31 5.09 7.25
C GLU A 132 15.40 5.80 8.24
N LEU A 133 14.14 5.96 7.88
CA LEU A 133 13.12 6.45 8.79
C LEU A 133 12.45 5.26 9.49
N ARG A 134 12.21 5.40 10.79
CA ARG A 134 11.38 4.46 11.51
C ARG A 134 9.93 4.59 11.02
N PRO A 135 9.29 3.52 10.51
CA PRO A 135 7.92 3.62 10.02
C PRO A 135 6.96 3.99 11.15
N PHE A 136 5.97 4.80 10.82
CA PHE A 136 4.85 5.08 11.71
C PHE A 136 3.91 3.88 11.72
N VAL A 137 3.83 3.16 12.84
CA VAL A 137 2.92 2.02 13.00
C VAL A 137 1.85 2.38 14.04
N TYR A 138 0.59 2.37 13.64
CA TYR A 138 -0.50 2.83 14.48
C TYR A 138 -1.77 1.99 14.30
N PRO A 139 -2.33 1.41 15.38
CA PRO A 139 -3.65 0.80 15.35
C PRO A 139 -4.71 1.90 15.54
N LEU A 140 -5.52 2.14 14.53
CA LEU A 140 -6.64 3.08 14.62
C LEU A 140 -7.83 2.41 15.30
N GLU A 141 -8.25 2.95 16.43
CA GLU A 141 -9.30 2.35 17.27
C GLU A 141 -10.71 2.52 16.68
N SER A 142 -10.97 3.63 15.97
CA SER A 142 -12.27 3.92 15.35
C SER A 142 -12.12 4.93 14.22
N LEU A 143 -12.94 4.76 13.17
CA LEU A 143 -13.10 5.75 12.10
C LEU A 143 -14.22 6.75 12.39
N GLN A 144 -15.06 6.50 13.37
CA GLN A 144 -16.24 7.31 13.69
C GLN A 144 -16.06 8.15 14.96
N ASP A 145 -15.14 7.77 15.85
CA ASP A 145 -14.88 8.50 17.08
C ASP A 145 -13.92 9.67 16.83
N PRO A 146 -14.37 10.94 16.97
CA PRO A 146 -13.50 12.10 16.81
C PRO A 146 -12.29 12.10 17.74
N ALA A 147 -12.41 11.54 18.95
CA ALA A 147 -11.30 11.48 19.90
C ALA A 147 -10.20 10.52 19.42
N ALA A 148 -10.57 9.35 18.86
CA ALA A 148 -9.63 8.40 18.28
C ALA A 148 -8.90 9.02 17.06
N LEU A 149 -9.63 9.73 16.21
CA LEU A 149 -9.04 10.41 15.04
C LEU A 149 -8.12 11.58 15.45
N MET A 150 -8.46 12.31 16.49
CA MET A 150 -7.62 13.39 17.02
C MET A 150 -6.32 12.83 17.60
N LYS A 151 -6.41 11.76 18.40
CA LYS A 151 -5.25 11.05 18.96
C LYS A 151 -4.32 10.52 17.86
N PHE A 152 -4.89 9.92 16.80
CA PHE A 152 -4.13 9.51 15.62
C PHE A 152 -3.37 10.68 15.01
N LYS A 153 -4.05 11.79 14.74
CA LYS A 153 -3.46 12.99 14.15
C LYS A 153 -2.31 13.54 14.99
N GLU A 154 -2.48 13.62 16.30
CA GLU A 154 -1.45 14.09 17.22
C GLU A 154 -0.21 13.19 17.21
N ASN A 155 -0.39 11.86 17.24
CA ASN A 155 0.71 10.91 17.17
C ASN A 155 1.44 11.00 15.83
N PHE A 156 0.70 11.09 14.73
CA PHE A 156 1.29 11.25 13.40
C PHE A 156 2.09 12.55 13.29
N GLN A 157 1.59 13.66 13.83
CA GLN A 157 2.31 14.93 13.85
C GLN A 157 3.59 14.88 14.70
N LYS A 158 3.59 14.19 15.83
CA LYS A 158 4.79 13.97 16.64
C LYS A 158 5.84 13.18 15.89
N TRP A 159 5.42 12.04 15.30
CA TRP A 159 6.30 11.22 14.50
C TRP A 159 6.90 11.99 13.31
N SER A 160 6.09 12.74 12.56
CA SER A 160 6.55 13.51 11.39
C SER A 160 7.56 14.61 11.74
N LYS A 161 7.57 15.07 12.99
CA LYS A 161 8.54 16.06 13.52
C LYS A 161 9.78 15.43 14.14
N GLY A 162 9.91 14.09 14.10
CA GLY A 162 11.00 13.36 14.75
C GLY A 162 10.94 13.36 16.28
N THR A 163 9.78 13.68 16.86
CA THR A 163 9.58 13.62 18.32
C THR A 163 9.24 12.19 18.70
N GLU A 164 9.91 11.63 19.71
CA GLU A 164 9.59 10.29 20.22
C GLU A 164 8.12 10.20 20.65
N ILE A 165 7.49 9.12 20.23
CA ILE A 165 6.09 8.81 20.56
C ILE A 165 6.06 8.01 21.86
#